data_b10a2e42245e951cf8fd2aceb5f5b9b6
#
_entry.id   b10a2e42245e951cf8fd2aceb5f5b9b6
#
_cell.length_a   1.000
_cell.length_b   1.000
_cell.length_c   1.000
_cell.angle_alpha   90.00
_cell.angle_beta   90.00
_cell.angle_gamma   90.00
#
_symmetry.space_group_name_H-M   'P 1'
#
loop_
_entity.id
_entity.type
_entity.pdbx_description
1 polymer ?
#
loop_
_entity_poly.entity_id
_entity_poly.type
_entity_poly.pdbx_seq_one_letter_code
_entity_poly.pdbx_strand_id
1 'polypeptide(L)'
;MLADVIPQATHAWLSLGVVAVMFTLFIRESYPTEVVAIGGVAFLLFSGVLPYDTALTVFSNPAPWTIAAMFILSGALVRTGALYSLSTWVTTAGEKNPKTVMAGLAVFTVVASAFMNNTPVVVVLIPVALQLARMMGLKASKLLIPLSYMAIFGGMLTLIGTSTNLLVDGVARANGLQAFTLFEVTPMAAILAVYGAIYLIIFAPRLLPDRETMAEMLRDKSSMKFITEVVIPEDSALIGETPFAVEAFKRDGGRVMDVLRNDNTMRFQFPNVVLEAGDRVVLRTRITELLGLKENKEVILADKVSHRETTTVEALITPGCRMIGRRISALNLRRRFGVYPMAVHRRNQNLGREVGEIVLQVGDTLLLEGAPKDIQTLATEMELIDLAMPEARPFRRAFAPIVILSLAGVVILSALGVAPIFALGLVGVAIVLFTKCIDADEAFASVDGRLLALIFSMLGIGAALQQSGAVALIANAVAPMLHGLPPFFVIWAIYLLTSVLTELVSNNAVAVVVTPIAIALGAQLGMDPRPLVIAVMVAASASFATPIGYQTNTLVYSPGGYAFTDFMKIGIPLNITVGILASALIPLFWEL
;
A
#
# COMPACT_ATOMS: atom_id res chain seq x y z
N MET A 1 6.56 42.32 0.29
CA MET A 1 7.36 41.14 0.58
C MET A 1 8.59 41.58 1.37
N LEU A 2 9.15 40.76 2.26
CA LEU A 2 10.35 41.11 3.04
C LEU A 2 11.65 41.06 2.23
N ALA A 3 11.57 40.89 0.90
CA ALA A 3 12.70 40.73 -0.01
C ALA A 3 13.75 41.87 0.11
N ASP A 4 13.33 43.09 0.48
CA ASP A 4 14.21 44.27 0.62
C ASP A 4 14.81 44.39 2.03
N VAL A 5 14.38 43.54 2.97
CA VAL A 5 14.79 43.63 4.38
C VAL A 5 15.89 42.62 4.72
N ILE A 6 15.92 41.47 4.00
CA ILE A 6 16.89 40.40 4.27
C ILE A 6 18.09 40.55 3.32
N PRO A 7 19.32 40.74 3.83
CA PRO A 7 20.51 40.86 2.97
C PRO A 7 20.72 39.59 2.14
N GLN A 8 21.01 39.75 0.86
CA GLN A 8 21.27 38.61 -0.06
C GLN A 8 22.33 37.63 0.47
N ALA A 9 23.33 38.13 1.17
CA ALA A 9 24.36 37.30 1.79
C ALA A 9 23.83 36.29 2.83
N THR A 10 22.62 36.51 3.37
CA THR A 10 22.00 35.60 4.36
C THR A 10 21.02 34.61 3.74
N HIS A 11 20.64 34.78 2.47
CA HIS A 11 19.65 33.93 1.80
C HIS A 11 20.07 32.46 1.77
N ALA A 12 21.35 32.16 1.53
CA ALA A 12 21.87 30.80 1.53
C ALA A 12 21.73 30.12 2.91
N TRP A 13 22.09 30.82 3.98
CA TRP A 13 21.96 30.30 5.34
C TRP A 13 20.51 30.15 5.77
N LEU A 14 19.63 31.05 5.33
CA LEU A 14 18.19 30.97 5.59
C LEU A 14 17.58 29.76 4.89
N SER A 15 17.95 29.52 3.62
CA SER A 15 17.50 28.33 2.86
C SER A 15 17.95 27.04 3.53
N LEU A 16 19.22 26.98 3.96
CA LEU A 16 19.76 25.80 4.68
C LEU A 16 19.05 25.60 6.03
N GLY A 17 18.78 26.69 6.75
CA GLY A 17 18.01 26.65 8.00
C GLY A 17 16.60 26.10 7.81
N VAL A 18 15.89 26.54 6.76
CA VAL A 18 14.56 26.02 6.42
C VAL A 18 14.61 24.53 6.11
N VAL A 19 15.56 24.10 5.28
CA VAL A 19 15.72 22.67 4.94
C VAL A 19 16.05 21.86 6.19
N ALA A 20 16.96 22.33 7.07
CA ALA A 20 17.29 21.64 8.30
C ALA A 20 16.08 21.49 9.24
N VAL A 21 15.25 22.55 9.38
CA VAL A 21 14.00 22.50 10.15
C VAL A 21 13.02 21.53 9.52
N MET A 22 12.85 21.55 8.19
CA MET A 22 11.98 20.63 7.49
C MET A 22 12.40 19.17 7.68
N PHE A 23 13.69 18.85 7.52
CA PHE A 23 14.20 17.49 7.76
C PHE A 23 13.99 17.06 9.22
N THR A 24 14.18 17.96 10.17
CA THR A 24 13.90 17.68 11.59
C THR A 24 12.41 17.36 11.82
N LEU A 25 11.50 18.11 11.18
CA LEU A 25 10.07 17.85 11.28
C LEU A 25 9.66 16.56 10.56
N PHE A 26 10.29 16.22 9.43
CA PHE A 26 10.09 14.97 8.73
C PHE A 26 10.50 13.77 9.60
N ILE A 27 11.67 13.83 10.23
CA ILE A 27 12.17 12.77 11.12
C ILE A 27 11.30 12.62 12.37
N ARG A 28 10.75 13.72 12.89
CA ARG A 28 9.85 13.68 14.05
C ARG A 28 8.42 13.22 13.72
N GLU A 29 8.07 13.15 12.44
CA GLU A 29 6.72 12.80 11.95
C GLU A 29 5.58 13.60 12.63
N SER A 30 5.89 14.82 13.11
CA SER A 30 4.92 15.65 13.84
C SER A 30 3.80 16.19 12.95
N TYR A 31 4.07 16.34 11.65
CA TYR A 31 3.14 16.81 10.63
C TYR A 31 3.32 16.00 9.34
N PRO A 32 2.28 15.86 8.49
CA PRO A 32 2.40 15.28 7.17
C PRO A 32 3.48 15.96 6.33
N THR A 33 4.24 15.19 5.57
CA THR A 33 5.40 15.68 4.81
C THR A 33 5.05 16.79 3.83
N GLU A 34 3.89 16.70 3.17
CA GLU A 34 3.36 17.70 2.26
C GLU A 34 3.08 19.03 2.96
N VAL A 35 2.57 19.00 4.19
CA VAL A 35 2.27 20.21 4.99
C VAL A 35 3.55 20.94 5.37
N VAL A 36 4.57 20.20 5.81
CA VAL A 36 5.89 20.76 6.13
C VAL A 36 6.54 21.36 4.89
N ALA A 37 6.45 20.70 3.74
CA ALA A 37 7.02 21.20 2.49
C ALA A 37 6.30 22.46 2.00
N ILE A 38 4.96 22.51 2.05
CA ILE A 38 4.18 23.72 1.74
C ILE A 38 4.58 24.87 2.66
N GLY A 39 4.71 24.61 3.97
CA GLY A 39 5.15 25.62 4.94
C GLY A 39 6.55 26.14 4.62
N GLY A 40 7.49 25.26 4.26
CA GLY A 40 8.85 25.64 3.88
C GLY A 40 8.89 26.52 2.62
N VAL A 41 8.22 26.13 1.54
CA VAL A 41 8.19 26.93 0.30
C VAL A 41 7.45 28.27 0.51
N ALA A 42 6.36 28.27 1.29
CA ALA A 42 5.64 29.50 1.60
C ALA A 42 6.52 30.48 2.39
N PHE A 43 7.30 29.98 3.36
CA PHE A 43 8.26 30.80 4.10
C PHE A 43 9.36 31.37 3.20
N LEU A 44 9.95 30.54 2.31
CA LEU A 44 10.99 30.98 1.36
C LEU A 44 10.44 32.00 0.35
N LEU A 45 9.19 31.86 -0.08
CA LEU A 45 8.51 32.81 -0.94
C LEU A 45 8.25 34.15 -0.20
N PHE A 46 7.72 34.08 1.04
CA PHE A 46 7.43 35.24 1.85
C PHE A 46 8.67 36.03 2.22
N SER A 47 9.77 35.33 2.56
CA SER A 47 11.06 35.93 2.86
C SER A 47 11.77 36.56 1.65
N GLY A 48 11.30 36.28 0.42
CA GLY A 48 11.91 36.77 -0.82
C GLY A 48 13.14 35.96 -1.28
N VAL A 49 13.51 34.92 -0.57
CA VAL A 49 14.59 33.99 -0.98
C VAL A 49 14.21 33.23 -2.24
N LEU A 50 12.93 32.83 -2.37
CA LEU A 50 12.35 32.31 -3.61
C LEU A 50 11.60 33.44 -4.33
N PRO A 51 12.12 33.95 -5.46
CA PRO A 51 11.41 34.95 -6.25
C PRO A 51 10.08 34.41 -6.79
N TYR A 52 9.08 35.27 -6.85
CA TYR A 52 7.73 34.89 -7.30
C TYR A 52 7.71 34.29 -8.70
N ASP A 53 8.45 34.90 -9.64
CA ASP A 53 8.53 34.39 -11.01
C ASP A 53 9.14 32.99 -11.07
N THR A 54 10.17 32.74 -10.27
CA THR A 54 10.76 31.41 -10.15
C THR A 54 9.79 30.41 -9.51
N ALA A 55 9.00 30.82 -8.53
CA ALA A 55 7.98 29.96 -7.96
C ALA A 55 6.92 29.54 -9.00
N LEU A 56 6.55 30.46 -9.91
CA LEU A 56 5.63 30.16 -11.00
C LEU A 56 6.23 29.16 -12.02
N THR A 57 7.52 29.24 -12.30
CA THR A 57 8.15 28.29 -13.25
C THR A 57 8.15 26.85 -12.76
N VAL A 58 8.03 26.62 -11.45
CA VAL A 58 7.90 25.27 -10.88
C VAL A 58 6.68 24.53 -11.45
N PHE A 59 5.56 25.23 -11.70
CA PHE A 59 4.36 24.63 -12.27
C PHE A 59 4.48 24.26 -13.74
N SER A 60 5.46 24.79 -14.46
CA SER A 60 5.76 24.41 -15.84
C SER A 60 6.66 23.18 -15.96
N ASN A 61 7.17 22.66 -14.84
CA ASN A 61 7.93 21.41 -14.82
C ASN A 61 7.03 20.23 -15.24
N PRO A 62 7.41 19.43 -16.26
CA PRO A 62 6.56 18.34 -16.75
C PRO A 62 6.48 17.13 -15.82
N ALA A 63 7.42 16.96 -14.86
CA ALA A 63 7.51 15.77 -14.03
C ALA A 63 6.25 15.54 -13.17
N PRO A 64 5.74 16.51 -12.39
CA PRO A 64 4.52 16.31 -11.58
C PRO A 64 3.30 15.96 -12.43
N TRP A 65 3.15 16.58 -13.59
CA TRP A 65 2.05 16.33 -14.51
C TRP A 65 2.13 14.95 -15.17
N THR A 66 3.35 14.50 -15.49
CA THR A 66 3.59 13.13 -15.97
C THR A 66 3.21 12.12 -14.91
N ILE A 67 3.60 12.38 -13.64
CA ILE A 67 3.23 11.51 -12.51
C ILE A 67 1.71 11.42 -12.36
N ALA A 68 1.00 12.56 -12.44
CA ALA A 68 -0.46 12.58 -12.38
C ALA A 68 -1.10 11.75 -13.51
N ALA A 69 -0.61 11.90 -14.75
CA ALA A 69 -1.09 11.12 -15.88
C ALA A 69 -0.85 9.61 -15.69
N MET A 70 0.33 9.23 -15.18
CA MET A 70 0.66 7.82 -14.89
C MET A 70 -0.19 7.24 -13.75
N PHE A 71 -0.57 8.03 -12.76
CA PHE A 71 -1.51 7.59 -11.73
C PHE A 71 -2.88 7.25 -12.32
N ILE A 72 -3.42 8.08 -13.22
CA ILE A 72 -4.70 7.81 -13.88
C ILE A 72 -4.62 6.55 -14.75
N LEU A 73 -3.58 6.38 -15.54
CA LEU A 73 -3.38 5.17 -16.35
C LEU A 73 -3.24 3.92 -15.49
N SER A 74 -2.52 4.00 -14.37
CA SER A 74 -2.40 2.92 -13.38
C SER A 74 -3.74 2.62 -12.72
N GLY A 75 -4.51 3.66 -12.35
CA GLY A 75 -5.86 3.54 -11.83
C GLY A 75 -6.81 2.82 -12.80
N ALA A 76 -6.75 3.18 -14.09
CA ALA A 76 -7.51 2.52 -15.15
C ALA A 76 -7.13 1.02 -15.29
N LEU A 77 -5.85 0.68 -15.16
CA LEU A 77 -5.39 -0.71 -15.21
C LEU A 77 -5.94 -1.53 -14.03
N VAL A 78 -5.92 -0.95 -12.83
CA VAL A 78 -6.53 -1.58 -11.63
C VAL A 78 -8.05 -1.69 -11.80
N ARG A 79 -8.72 -0.63 -12.27
CA ARG A 79 -10.18 -0.59 -12.47
C ARG A 79 -10.70 -1.62 -13.48
N THR A 80 -9.91 -1.91 -14.51
CA THR A 80 -10.24 -2.94 -15.50
C THR A 80 -9.91 -4.35 -15.03
N GLY A 81 -9.23 -4.51 -13.90
CA GLY A 81 -8.84 -5.82 -13.37
C GLY A 81 -7.80 -6.54 -14.22
N ALA A 82 -7.03 -5.82 -15.03
CA ALA A 82 -5.98 -6.41 -15.87
C ALA A 82 -4.96 -7.21 -15.05
N LEU A 83 -4.65 -6.75 -13.84
CA LEU A 83 -3.74 -7.45 -12.93
C LEU A 83 -4.40 -8.66 -12.22
N TYR A 84 -5.73 -8.73 -12.19
CA TYR A 84 -6.45 -9.81 -11.50
C TYR A 84 -6.34 -11.15 -12.24
N SER A 85 -6.14 -11.13 -13.55
CA SER A 85 -5.90 -12.35 -14.34
C SER A 85 -4.68 -13.15 -13.85
N LEU A 86 -3.72 -12.47 -13.21
CA LEU A 86 -2.57 -13.11 -12.58
C LEU A 86 -2.96 -13.99 -11.39
N SER A 87 -3.98 -13.61 -10.60
CA SER A 87 -4.47 -14.42 -9.49
C SER A 87 -5.01 -15.77 -9.95
N THR A 88 -5.73 -15.79 -11.08
CA THR A 88 -6.23 -17.04 -11.67
C THR A 88 -5.10 -17.91 -12.22
N TRP A 89 -4.08 -17.29 -12.82
CA TRP A 89 -2.90 -18.01 -13.28
C TRP A 89 -2.12 -18.63 -12.12
N VAL A 90 -1.94 -17.90 -11.02
CA VAL A 90 -1.27 -18.40 -9.80
C VAL A 90 -2.02 -19.60 -9.21
N THR A 91 -3.36 -19.57 -9.16
CA THR A 91 -4.16 -20.70 -8.67
C THR A 91 -3.99 -21.94 -9.54
N THR A 92 -4.14 -21.79 -10.85
CA THR A 92 -4.14 -22.95 -11.78
C THR A 92 -2.75 -23.53 -12.02
N ALA A 93 -1.73 -22.70 -12.12
CA ALA A 93 -0.34 -23.14 -12.36
C ALA A 93 0.39 -23.50 -11.05
N GLY A 94 0.01 -22.86 -9.94
CA GLY A 94 0.66 -23.04 -8.63
C GLY A 94 0.47 -24.43 -8.04
N GLU A 95 -0.66 -25.09 -8.30
CA GLU A 95 -0.90 -26.48 -7.88
C GLU A 95 0.11 -27.45 -8.50
N LYS A 96 0.58 -27.18 -9.73
CA LYS A 96 1.53 -28.05 -10.44
C LYS A 96 2.99 -27.71 -10.13
N ASN A 97 3.33 -26.43 -10.04
CA ASN A 97 4.73 -26.00 -9.92
C ASN A 97 4.88 -24.65 -9.16
N PRO A 98 4.74 -24.63 -7.83
CA PRO A 98 4.68 -23.39 -7.05
C PRO A 98 6.00 -22.58 -7.13
N LYS A 99 7.16 -23.22 -7.29
CA LYS A 99 8.45 -22.51 -7.44
C LYS A 99 8.54 -21.72 -8.75
N THR A 100 8.05 -22.30 -9.85
CA THR A 100 7.99 -21.61 -11.15
C THR A 100 7.02 -20.44 -11.10
N VAL A 101 5.90 -20.61 -10.40
CA VAL A 101 4.92 -19.53 -10.21
C VAL A 101 5.50 -18.40 -9.34
N MET A 102 6.27 -18.73 -8.31
CA MET A 102 6.97 -17.73 -7.50
C MET A 102 7.98 -16.91 -8.32
N ALA A 103 8.79 -17.58 -9.17
CA ALA A 103 9.69 -16.90 -10.08
C ALA A 103 8.93 -16.03 -11.10
N GLY A 104 7.84 -16.54 -11.66
CA GLY A 104 6.96 -15.80 -12.56
C GLY A 104 6.33 -14.57 -11.89
N LEU A 105 5.89 -14.70 -10.63
CA LEU A 105 5.36 -13.58 -9.84
C LEU A 105 6.43 -12.51 -9.61
N ALA A 106 7.67 -12.91 -9.29
CA ALA A 106 8.77 -11.97 -9.11
C ALA A 106 9.08 -11.21 -10.42
N VAL A 107 9.21 -11.91 -11.55
CA VAL A 107 9.44 -11.30 -12.87
C VAL A 107 8.28 -10.37 -13.25
N PHE A 108 7.03 -10.82 -13.06
CA PHE A 108 5.86 -9.99 -13.32
C PHE A 108 5.86 -8.73 -12.45
N THR A 109 6.19 -8.85 -11.17
CA THR A 109 6.28 -7.70 -10.26
C THR A 109 7.29 -6.68 -10.76
N VAL A 110 8.48 -7.12 -11.17
CA VAL A 110 9.53 -6.25 -11.73
C VAL A 110 9.05 -5.57 -13.00
N VAL A 111 8.49 -6.33 -13.94
CA VAL A 111 8.02 -5.80 -15.23
C VAL A 111 6.84 -4.83 -15.04
N ALA A 112 5.85 -5.21 -14.23
CA ALA A 112 4.71 -4.33 -13.96
C ALA A 112 5.16 -3.02 -13.27
N SER A 113 6.06 -3.12 -12.30
CA SER A 113 6.58 -1.98 -11.55
C SER A 113 7.49 -1.08 -12.39
N ALA A 114 8.06 -1.59 -13.48
CA ALA A 114 8.84 -0.78 -14.42
C ALA A 114 7.99 0.25 -15.17
N PHE A 115 6.69 -0.01 -15.33
CA PHE A 115 5.80 0.84 -16.15
C PHE A 115 4.63 1.43 -15.35
N MET A 116 4.51 1.07 -14.08
CA MET A 116 3.46 1.52 -13.18
C MET A 116 4.08 1.91 -11.84
N ASN A 117 3.40 2.80 -11.11
CA ASN A 117 3.79 3.07 -9.73
C ASN A 117 3.79 1.78 -8.90
N ASN A 118 4.80 1.60 -8.04
CA ASN A 118 5.02 0.41 -7.22
C ASN A 118 3.84 0.11 -6.27
N THR A 119 3.20 1.15 -5.73
CA THR A 119 2.12 1.02 -4.72
C THR A 119 0.93 0.21 -5.24
N PRO A 120 0.27 0.54 -6.37
CA PRO A 120 -0.82 -0.26 -6.91
C PRO A 120 -0.42 -1.70 -7.23
N VAL A 121 0.80 -1.91 -7.75
CA VAL A 121 1.31 -3.24 -8.08
C VAL A 121 1.38 -4.11 -6.83
N VAL A 122 2.00 -3.60 -5.76
CA VAL A 122 2.16 -4.36 -4.51
C VAL A 122 0.81 -4.61 -3.84
N VAL A 123 -0.09 -3.61 -3.78
CA VAL A 123 -1.44 -3.79 -3.20
C VAL A 123 -2.19 -4.94 -3.86
N VAL A 124 -2.17 -5.00 -5.20
CA VAL A 124 -2.87 -6.07 -5.94
C VAL A 124 -2.18 -7.42 -5.77
N LEU A 125 -0.85 -7.44 -5.62
CA LEU A 125 -0.08 -8.68 -5.54
C LEU A 125 0.04 -9.26 -4.12
N ILE A 126 -0.22 -8.48 -3.05
CA ILE A 126 -0.23 -8.99 -1.67
C ILE A 126 -1.17 -10.21 -1.53
N PRO A 127 -2.47 -10.17 -1.92
CA PRO A 127 -3.35 -11.33 -1.84
C PRO A 127 -2.84 -12.53 -2.64
N VAL A 128 -2.24 -12.29 -3.81
CA VAL A 128 -1.67 -13.33 -4.69
C VAL A 128 -0.47 -13.99 -4.02
N ALA A 129 0.43 -13.21 -3.43
CA ALA A 129 1.59 -13.70 -2.70
C ALA A 129 1.18 -14.49 -1.44
N LEU A 130 0.16 -14.02 -0.71
CA LEU A 130 -0.41 -14.73 0.43
C LEU A 130 -1.01 -16.08 0.02
N GLN A 131 -1.68 -16.14 -1.12
CA GLN A 131 -2.21 -17.39 -1.66
C GLN A 131 -1.10 -18.35 -2.05
N LEU A 132 -0.07 -17.86 -2.75
CA LEU A 132 1.09 -18.66 -3.14
C LEU A 132 1.86 -19.19 -1.91
N ALA A 133 2.05 -18.35 -0.88
CA ALA A 133 2.68 -18.77 0.36
C ALA A 133 1.98 -19.98 0.98
N ARG A 134 0.64 -19.98 1.00
CA ARG A 134 -0.16 -21.11 1.51
C ARG A 134 0.01 -22.37 0.68
N MET A 135 -0.06 -22.24 -0.65
CA MET A 135 0.11 -23.39 -1.56
C MET A 135 1.49 -24.04 -1.38
N MET A 136 2.50 -23.25 -1.01
CA MET A 136 3.86 -23.70 -0.73
C MET A 136 4.08 -24.17 0.72
N GLY A 137 3.10 -24.01 1.61
CA GLY A 137 3.27 -24.23 3.05
C GLY A 137 4.26 -23.27 3.72
N LEU A 138 4.49 -22.10 3.10
CA LEU A 138 5.37 -21.05 3.60
C LEU A 138 4.57 -20.03 4.41
N LYS A 139 5.23 -19.37 5.35
CA LYS A 139 4.65 -18.21 6.05
C LYS A 139 4.65 -16.98 5.14
N ALA A 140 3.63 -16.14 5.25
CA ALA A 140 3.51 -14.88 4.50
C ALA A 140 4.74 -13.99 4.62
N SER A 141 5.35 -13.97 5.80
CA SER A 141 6.60 -13.25 6.09
C SER A 141 7.80 -13.65 5.22
N LYS A 142 7.78 -14.79 4.55
CA LYS A 142 8.86 -15.19 3.63
C LYS A 142 8.72 -14.60 2.23
N LEU A 143 7.52 -14.13 1.83
CA LEU A 143 7.25 -13.68 0.46
C LEU A 143 6.94 -12.19 0.34
N LEU A 144 6.42 -11.54 1.38
CA LEU A 144 5.93 -10.17 1.26
C LEU A 144 7.05 -9.10 1.19
N ILE A 145 8.13 -9.20 2.01
CA ILE A 145 9.31 -8.31 1.83
C ILE A 145 9.96 -8.55 0.46
N PRO A 146 10.24 -9.79 0.01
CA PRO A 146 10.70 -10.05 -1.36
C PRO A 146 9.82 -9.42 -2.43
N LEU A 147 8.48 -9.50 -2.31
CA LEU A 147 7.55 -8.85 -3.24
C LEU A 147 7.75 -7.32 -3.29
N SER A 148 7.83 -6.67 -2.12
CA SER A 148 8.07 -5.23 -2.02
C SER A 148 9.41 -4.84 -2.67
N TYR A 149 10.49 -5.57 -2.37
CA TYR A 149 11.82 -5.26 -2.89
C TYR A 149 11.91 -5.49 -4.40
N MET A 150 11.27 -6.55 -4.92
CA MET A 150 11.19 -6.76 -6.37
C MET A 150 10.40 -5.63 -7.07
N ALA A 151 9.35 -5.09 -6.43
CA ALA A 151 8.66 -3.92 -6.95
C ALA A 151 9.56 -2.67 -6.94
N ILE A 152 10.36 -2.47 -5.90
CA ILE A 152 11.33 -1.36 -5.83
C ILE A 152 12.37 -1.48 -6.96
N PHE A 153 12.97 -2.66 -7.16
CA PHE A 153 13.89 -2.89 -8.27
C PHE A 153 13.23 -2.68 -9.64
N GLY A 154 11.97 -3.13 -9.78
CA GLY A 154 11.17 -2.87 -10.99
C GLY A 154 10.99 -1.38 -11.25
N GLY A 155 10.63 -0.61 -10.23
CA GLY A 155 10.47 0.84 -10.31
C GLY A 155 11.73 1.59 -10.75
N MET A 156 12.92 1.07 -10.45
CA MET A 156 14.19 1.65 -10.88
C MET A 156 14.53 1.39 -12.36
N LEU A 157 13.87 0.40 -13.02
CA LEU A 157 14.23 0.01 -14.40
C LEU A 157 13.96 1.09 -15.43
N THR A 158 12.94 1.91 -15.24
CA THR A 158 12.58 2.94 -16.21
C THR A 158 12.38 4.29 -15.54
N LEU A 159 12.38 5.34 -16.35
CA LEU A 159 12.13 6.69 -15.86
C LEU A 159 10.74 6.84 -15.20
N ILE A 160 9.74 6.09 -15.65
CA ILE A 160 8.34 6.19 -15.18
C ILE A 160 7.96 5.17 -14.11
N GLY A 161 8.82 4.19 -13.83
CA GLY A 161 8.52 3.13 -12.87
C GLY A 161 8.33 3.65 -11.43
N THR A 162 8.98 4.77 -11.10
CA THR A 162 8.80 5.45 -9.81
C THR A 162 8.76 6.97 -9.98
N SER A 163 7.96 7.63 -9.12
CA SER A 163 7.90 9.10 -9.08
C SER A 163 9.25 9.75 -8.80
N THR A 164 10.11 9.08 -8.05
CA THR A 164 11.46 9.55 -7.69
C THR A 164 12.33 9.78 -8.94
N ASN A 165 12.31 8.85 -9.90
CA ASN A 165 13.09 8.97 -11.13
C ASN A 165 12.63 10.16 -11.97
N LEU A 166 11.31 10.32 -12.15
CA LEU A 166 10.73 11.47 -12.87
C LEU A 166 11.07 12.79 -12.18
N LEU A 167 11.10 12.78 -10.87
CA LEU A 167 11.40 13.96 -10.07
C LEU A 167 12.86 14.37 -10.20
N VAL A 168 13.79 13.40 -10.12
CA VAL A 168 15.23 13.64 -10.37
C VAL A 168 15.45 14.19 -11.77
N ASP A 169 14.81 13.64 -12.80
CA ASP A 169 14.86 14.15 -14.17
C ASP A 169 14.32 15.58 -14.25
N GLY A 170 13.18 15.87 -13.59
CA GLY A 170 12.60 17.21 -13.56
C GLY A 170 13.52 18.25 -12.91
N VAL A 171 14.19 17.89 -11.83
CA VAL A 171 15.18 18.74 -11.15
C VAL A 171 16.45 18.90 -12.01
N ALA A 172 16.93 17.82 -12.60
CA ALA A 172 18.10 17.85 -13.47
C ALA A 172 17.89 18.78 -14.67
N ARG A 173 16.73 18.72 -15.33
CA ARG A 173 16.35 19.64 -16.42
C ARG A 173 16.26 21.09 -15.95
N ALA A 174 15.68 21.34 -14.78
CA ALA A 174 15.61 22.68 -14.20
C ALA A 174 17.02 23.27 -13.92
N ASN A 175 18.02 22.40 -13.75
CA ASN A 175 19.44 22.75 -13.56
C ASN A 175 20.25 22.70 -14.88
N GLY A 176 19.59 22.62 -16.04
CA GLY A 176 20.24 22.73 -17.36
C GLY A 176 20.78 21.43 -17.93
N LEU A 177 20.57 20.26 -17.28
CA LEU A 177 20.93 18.98 -17.86
C LEU A 177 19.92 18.55 -18.93
N GLN A 178 20.41 17.75 -19.89
CA GLN A 178 19.54 17.12 -20.87
C GLN A 178 18.57 16.13 -20.18
N ALA A 179 17.36 16.04 -20.72
CA ALA A 179 16.36 15.09 -20.26
C ALA A 179 16.90 13.64 -20.29
N PHE A 180 16.54 12.87 -19.28
CA PHE A 180 16.78 11.43 -19.31
C PHE A 180 15.81 10.75 -20.28
N THR A 181 16.32 9.78 -21.04
CA THR A 181 15.46 8.94 -21.87
C THR A 181 14.76 7.88 -21.01
N LEU A 182 13.66 7.32 -21.52
CA LEU A 182 12.84 6.37 -20.78
C LEU A 182 13.62 5.16 -20.26
N PHE A 183 14.53 4.63 -21.06
CA PHE A 183 15.29 3.41 -20.79
C PHE A 183 16.78 3.65 -20.52
N GLU A 184 17.20 4.88 -20.29
CA GLU A 184 18.60 5.21 -20.09
C GLU A 184 19.25 4.49 -18.91
N VAL A 185 18.53 4.39 -17.81
CA VAL A 185 19.02 3.69 -16.60
C VAL A 185 18.78 2.18 -16.66
N THR A 186 17.98 1.69 -17.60
CA THR A 186 17.51 0.30 -17.67
C THR A 186 18.64 -0.74 -17.72
N PRO A 187 19.71 -0.59 -18.52
CA PRO A 187 20.77 -1.61 -18.59
C PRO A 187 21.43 -1.84 -17.22
N MET A 188 21.76 -0.77 -16.53
CA MET A 188 22.35 -0.85 -15.19
C MET A 188 21.33 -1.35 -14.16
N ALA A 189 20.12 -0.79 -14.15
CA ALA A 189 19.07 -1.16 -13.20
C ALA A 189 18.62 -2.62 -13.37
N ALA A 190 18.69 -3.19 -14.58
CA ALA A 190 18.44 -4.60 -14.83
C ALA A 190 19.47 -5.49 -14.13
N ILE A 191 20.75 -5.10 -14.15
CA ILE A 191 21.80 -5.82 -13.40
C ILE A 191 21.53 -5.76 -11.90
N LEU A 192 21.13 -4.58 -11.37
CA LEU A 192 20.77 -4.41 -9.97
C LEU A 192 19.55 -5.26 -9.59
N ALA A 193 18.53 -5.35 -10.46
CA ALA A 193 17.34 -6.16 -10.24
C ALA A 193 17.66 -7.66 -10.21
N VAL A 194 18.50 -8.13 -11.12
CA VAL A 194 18.98 -9.54 -11.13
C VAL A 194 19.79 -9.83 -9.86
N TYR A 195 20.71 -8.93 -9.49
CA TYR A 195 21.46 -9.02 -8.24
C TYR A 195 20.53 -9.10 -7.02
N GLY A 196 19.54 -8.19 -6.94
CA GLY A 196 18.56 -8.16 -5.87
C GLY A 196 17.73 -9.45 -5.80
N ALA A 197 17.32 -10.01 -6.94
CA ALA A 197 16.62 -11.29 -7.01
C ALA A 197 17.49 -12.43 -6.45
N ILE A 198 18.76 -12.51 -6.88
CA ILE A 198 19.71 -13.51 -6.37
C ILE A 198 19.93 -13.35 -4.86
N TYR A 199 20.12 -12.11 -4.41
CA TYR A 199 20.26 -11.79 -2.99
C TYR A 199 19.05 -12.28 -2.18
N LEU A 200 17.84 -12.00 -2.65
CA LEU A 200 16.61 -12.41 -1.97
C LEU A 200 16.45 -13.93 -1.97
N ILE A 201 16.79 -14.64 -3.05
CA ILE A 201 16.73 -16.10 -3.10
C ILE A 201 17.67 -16.74 -2.06
N ILE A 202 18.86 -16.16 -1.86
CA ILE A 202 19.88 -16.71 -0.95
C ILE A 202 19.60 -16.33 0.50
N PHE A 203 19.30 -15.05 0.76
CA PHE A 203 19.28 -14.52 2.11
C PHE A 203 17.88 -14.44 2.73
N ALA A 204 16.79 -14.22 1.95
CA ALA A 204 15.44 -14.10 2.50
C ALA A 204 15.00 -15.35 3.29
N PRO A 205 15.26 -16.60 2.85
CA PRO A 205 14.89 -17.76 3.63
C PRO A 205 15.52 -17.83 5.02
N ARG A 206 16.73 -17.24 5.18
CA ARG A 206 17.51 -17.26 6.43
C ARG A 206 17.27 -16.05 7.32
N LEU A 207 17.12 -14.87 6.73
CA LEU A 207 17.03 -13.60 7.46
C LEU A 207 15.59 -13.22 7.83
N LEU A 208 14.61 -13.64 7.03
CA LEU A 208 13.21 -13.33 7.31
C LEU A 208 12.64 -14.28 8.36
N PRO A 209 11.81 -13.77 9.31
CA PRO A 209 11.20 -14.58 10.35
C PRO A 209 10.13 -15.51 9.81
N ASP A 210 9.87 -16.60 10.54
CA ASP A 210 8.73 -17.48 10.33
C ASP A 210 7.59 -17.04 11.24
N ARG A 211 6.84 -16.00 10.84
CA ARG A 211 5.72 -15.48 11.61
C ARG A 211 4.40 -15.78 10.93
N GLU A 212 3.44 -16.20 11.74
CA GLU A 212 2.03 -16.23 11.34
C GLU A 212 1.49 -14.81 11.42
N THR A 213 0.89 -14.35 10.35
CA THR A 213 0.27 -13.02 10.34
C THR A 213 -1.02 -13.03 11.14
N MET A 214 -1.40 -11.86 11.68
CA MET A 214 -2.73 -11.68 12.24
C MET A 214 -3.82 -12.03 11.20
N ALA A 215 -3.56 -11.79 9.91
CA ALA A 215 -4.43 -12.18 8.80
C ALA A 215 -4.48 -13.71 8.58
N GLU A 216 -3.39 -14.46 8.82
CA GLU A 216 -3.42 -15.92 8.83
C GLU A 216 -4.11 -16.45 10.08
N MET A 217 -3.90 -15.79 11.21
CA MET A 217 -4.61 -16.08 12.46
C MET A 217 -6.12 -15.75 12.38
N LEU A 218 -6.50 -14.69 11.66
CA LEU A 218 -7.89 -14.30 11.38
C LEU A 218 -8.49 -15.11 10.23
N ARG A 219 -7.69 -15.74 9.40
CA ARG A 219 -8.06 -16.40 8.16
C ARG A 219 -8.15 -17.92 8.23
N ASP A 220 -7.92 -18.51 9.38
CA ASP A 220 -8.55 -19.79 9.68
C ASP A 220 -10.08 -19.58 9.83
N LYS A 221 -10.63 -18.71 8.92
CA LYS A 221 -12.05 -18.40 8.81
C LYS A 221 -12.87 -19.64 8.51
N SER A 222 -12.28 -20.65 7.87
CA SER A 222 -12.94 -21.93 7.70
C SER A 222 -13.07 -22.70 9.01
N SER A 223 -12.23 -22.40 10.01
CA SER A 223 -12.31 -22.98 11.34
C SER A 223 -12.98 -22.07 12.38
N MET A 224 -13.22 -20.79 12.06
CA MET A 224 -13.95 -19.89 12.96
C MET A 224 -15.37 -20.41 13.19
N LYS A 225 -15.73 -20.61 14.45
CA LYS A 225 -17.07 -21.02 14.87
C LYS A 225 -17.78 -19.82 15.50
N PHE A 226 -18.93 -19.49 14.96
CA PHE A 226 -19.81 -18.43 15.43
C PHE A 226 -20.91 -19.01 16.31
N ILE A 227 -21.36 -18.23 17.28
CA ILE A 227 -22.56 -18.54 18.06
C ILE A 227 -23.70 -17.76 17.45
N THR A 228 -24.76 -18.46 17.09
CA THR A 228 -25.97 -17.92 16.49
C THR A 228 -27.21 -18.55 17.11
N GLU A 229 -28.34 -17.92 16.95
CA GLU A 229 -29.63 -18.42 17.38
C GLU A 229 -30.54 -18.64 16.18
N VAL A 230 -31.19 -19.79 16.14
CA VAL A 230 -32.22 -20.11 15.15
C VAL A 230 -33.53 -20.40 15.86
N VAL A 231 -34.64 -19.91 15.31
CA VAL A 231 -35.98 -20.14 15.82
C VAL A 231 -36.62 -21.26 15.01
N ILE A 232 -37.32 -22.17 15.68
CA ILE A 232 -38.10 -23.23 15.06
C ILE A 232 -39.48 -22.66 14.73
N PRO A 233 -39.86 -22.49 13.45
CA PRO A 233 -41.18 -22.02 13.05
C PRO A 233 -42.28 -23.03 13.36
N GLU A 234 -43.55 -22.58 13.39
CA GLU A 234 -44.71 -23.42 13.71
C GLU A 234 -44.95 -24.54 12.68
N ASP A 235 -44.49 -24.36 11.44
CA ASP A 235 -44.60 -25.27 10.32
C ASP A 235 -43.34 -26.10 10.04
N SER A 236 -42.38 -26.09 10.96
CA SER A 236 -41.08 -26.79 10.79
C SER A 236 -41.25 -28.32 10.96
N ALA A 237 -40.63 -29.07 10.06
CA ALA A 237 -40.53 -30.52 10.18
C ALA A 237 -39.64 -30.99 11.34
N LEU A 238 -38.88 -30.07 11.97
CA LEU A 238 -38.00 -30.35 13.09
C LEU A 238 -38.73 -30.43 14.44
N ILE A 239 -40.02 -30.10 14.49
CA ILE A 239 -40.83 -30.21 15.70
C ILE A 239 -41.00 -31.71 16.03
N GLY A 240 -40.70 -32.05 17.31
CA GLY A 240 -40.75 -33.43 17.79
C GLY A 240 -39.41 -34.17 17.69
N GLU A 241 -38.38 -33.58 17.01
CA GLU A 241 -37.04 -34.13 16.99
C GLU A 241 -36.18 -33.62 18.16
N THR A 242 -35.15 -34.36 18.51
CA THR A 242 -34.12 -33.86 19.46
C THR A 242 -33.13 -32.97 18.75
N PRO A 243 -32.66 -31.85 19.34
CA PRO A 243 -31.71 -30.93 18.72
C PRO A 243 -30.43 -31.63 18.25
N PHE A 244 -30.07 -32.72 18.90
CA PHE A 244 -28.90 -33.54 18.56
C PHE A 244 -29.16 -34.54 17.42
N ALA A 245 -30.41 -34.80 17.05
CA ALA A 245 -30.74 -35.64 15.89
C ALA A 245 -30.67 -34.86 14.56
N VAL A 246 -30.94 -33.54 14.62
CA VAL A 246 -31.02 -32.68 13.43
C VAL A 246 -29.65 -32.58 12.73
N GLU A 247 -29.57 -33.14 11.51
CA GLU A 247 -28.32 -33.13 10.72
C GLU A 247 -27.83 -31.72 10.39
N ALA A 248 -28.74 -30.78 10.13
CA ALA A 248 -28.42 -29.39 9.82
C ALA A 248 -27.63 -28.70 10.95
N PHE A 249 -27.81 -29.11 12.20
CA PHE A 249 -27.10 -28.55 13.35
C PHE A 249 -25.73 -29.20 13.62
N LYS A 250 -25.45 -30.34 12.98
CA LYS A 250 -24.20 -31.11 13.15
C LYS A 250 -23.20 -30.91 12.02
N ARG A 251 -23.64 -30.38 10.88
CA ARG A 251 -22.79 -30.24 9.69
C ARG A 251 -21.51 -29.47 10.02
N ASP A 252 -20.42 -29.91 9.45
CA ASP A 252 -19.10 -29.27 9.51
C ASP A 252 -18.61 -28.85 10.92
N GLY A 253 -18.95 -29.69 11.93
CA GLY A 253 -18.56 -29.47 13.33
C GLY A 253 -19.43 -28.44 14.04
N GLY A 254 -20.65 -28.23 13.55
CA GLY A 254 -21.72 -27.53 14.26
C GLY A 254 -22.04 -28.23 15.60
N ARG A 255 -22.35 -27.45 16.63
CA ARG A 255 -22.72 -27.98 17.95
C ARG A 255 -23.86 -27.17 18.54
N VAL A 256 -24.89 -27.86 18.98
CA VAL A 256 -25.95 -27.27 19.80
C VAL A 256 -25.38 -26.94 21.18
N MET A 257 -25.53 -25.69 21.59
CA MET A 257 -25.04 -25.17 22.86
C MET A 257 -26.17 -25.10 23.89
N ASP A 258 -27.37 -24.70 23.47
CA ASP A 258 -28.55 -24.57 24.34
C ASP A 258 -29.83 -24.59 23.51
N VAL A 259 -30.97 -24.79 24.14
CA VAL A 259 -32.31 -24.53 23.63
C VAL A 259 -33.01 -23.62 24.63
N LEU A 260 -33.57 -22.53 24.15
CA LEU A 260 -34.29 -21.55 24.92
C LEU A 260 -35.80 -21.68 24.61
N ARG A 261 -36.59 -21.99 25.61
CA ARG A 261 -38.06 -22.05 25.51
C ARG A 261 -38.65 -21.02 26.47
N ASN A 262 -39.39 -20.04 25.93
CA ASN A 262 -39.91 -18.91 26.71
C ASN A 262 -38.82 -18.24 27.56
N ASP A 263 -37.64 -18.01 26.96
CA ASP A 263 -36.44 -17.44 27.54
C ASP A 263 -35.80 -18.25 28.68
N ASN A 264 -36.28 -19.47 28.95
CA ASN A 264 -35.68 -20.39 29.90
C ASN A 264 -34.72 -21.37 29.20
N THR A 265 -33.53 -21.58 29.79
CA THR A 265 -32.55 -22.55 29.26
C THR A 265 -33.00 -23.98 29.53
N MET A 266 -32.99 -24.82 28.51
CA MET A 266 -33.30 -26.25 28.58
C MET A 266 -32.01 -27.11 28.69
N ARG A 267 -30.85 -26.50 28.83
CA ARG A 267 -29.55 -27.18 28.84
C ARG A 267 -29.42 -28.28 29.88
N PHE A 268 -30.12 -28.11 31.03
CA PHE A 268 -30.10 -29.10 32.10
C PHE A 268 -30.91 -30.37 31.78
N GLN A 269 -31.74 -30.34 30.73
CA GLN A 269 -32.56 -31.47 30.28
C GLN A 269 -31.94 -32.22 29.11
N PHE A 270 -30.75 -31.79 28.64
CA PHE A 270 -30.03 -32.50 27.59
C PHE A 270 -29.66 -33.94 28.06
N PRO A 271 -29.72 -34.97 27.18
CA PRO A 271 -30.00 -34.91 25.71
C PRO A 271 -31.49 -35.10 25.32
N ASN A 272 -32.44 -35.12 26.27
CA ASN A 272 -33.82 -35.56 26.06
C ASN A 272 -34.78 -34.41 25.65
N VAL A 273 -34.27 -33.20 25.39
CA VAL A 273 -35.09 -32.08 24.95
C VAL A 273 -35.63 -32.37 23.54
N VAL A 274 -36.93 -32.23 23.37
CA VAL A 274 -37.64 -32.33 22.11
C VAL A 274 -37.97 -30.91 21.64
N LEU A 275 -37.71 -30.59 20.35
CA LEU A 275 -37.96 -29.27 19.80
C LEU A 275 -39.46 -29.01 19.66
N GLU A 276 -39.87 -27.82 20.07
CA GLU A 276 -41.24 -27.30 19.92
C GLU A 276 -41.24 -26.02 19.09
N ALA A 277 -42.40 -25.66 18.56
CA ALA A 277 -42.58 -24.41 17.84
C ALA A 277 -42.24 -23.21 18.73
N GLY A 278 -41.44 -22.25 18.22
CA GLY A 278 -40.97 -21.08 18.96
C GLY A 278 -39.71 -21.30 19.77
N ASP A 279 -39.16 -22.53 19.85
CA ASP A 279 -37.90 -22.79 20.51
C ASP A 279 -36.76 -22.05 19.78
N ARG A 280 -35.86 -21.46 20.56
CA ARG A 280 -34.63 -20.82 20.07
C ARG A 280 -33.46 -21.74 20.35
N VAL A 281 -32.85 -22.27 19.29
CA VAL A 281 -31.69 -23.16 19.38
C VAL A 281 -30.43 -22.35 19.24
N VAL A 282 -29.60 -22.34 20.27
CA VAL A 282 -28.27 -21.70 20.27
C VAL A 282 -27.27 -22.67 19.68
N LEU A 283 -26.69 -22.29 18.54
CA LEU A 283 -25.75 -23.10 17.76
C LEU A 283 -24.37 -22.48 17.76
N ARG A 284 -23.34 -23.32 17.83
CA ARG A 284 -21.97 -22.94 17.50
C ARG A 284 -21.59 -23.61 16.18
N THR A 285 -21.46 -22.82 15.10
CA THR A 285 -21.27 -23.32 13.75
C THR A 285 -20.30 -22.47 12.94
N ARG A 286 -19.87 -22.94 11.77
CA ARG A 286 -19.04 -22.16 10.84
C ARG A 286 -19.90 -21.19 10.03
N ILE A 287 -19.27 -20.13 9.49
CA ILE A 287 -19.96 -19.10 8.72
C ILE A 287 -20.65 -19.66 7.47
N THR A 288 -20.04 -20.65 6.80
CA THR A 288 -20.62 -21.33 5.62
C THR A 288 -21.93 -22.04 5.95
N GLU A 289 -21.98 -22.71 7.09
CA GLU A 289 -23.20 -23.40 7.57
C GLU A 289 -24.24 -22.41 8.06
N LEU A 290 -23.82 -21.31 8.68
CA LEU A 290 -24.72 -20.24 9.12
C LEU A 290 -25.45 -19.59 7.93
N LEU A 291 -24.73 -19.35 6.84
CA LEU A 291 -25.32 -18.84 5.59
C LEU A 291 -26.25 -19.88 4.96
N GLY A 292 -25.90 -21.17 5.02
CA GLY A 292 -26.75 -22.27 4.57
C GLY A 292 -28.02 -22.43 5.43
N LEU A 293 -27.96 -22.19 6.73
CA LEU A 293 -29.13 -22.17 7.61
C LEU A 293 -30.07 -21.01 7.29
N LYS A 294 -29.58 -19.89 6.77
CA LYS A 294 -30.38 -18.75 6.32
C LYS A 294 -31.29 -19.09 5.12
N GLU A 295 -30.83 -20.00 4.25
CA GLU A 295 -31.56 -20.45 3.08
C GLU A 295 -32.51 -21.62 3.39
N ASN A 296 -32.42 -22.23 4.58
CA ASN A 296 -33.24 -23.36 4.99
C ASN A 296 -34.62 -22.88 5.45
N LYS A 297 -35.67 -23.47 4.91
CA LYS A 297 -37.06 -23.17 5.29
C LYS A 297 -37.47 -23.72 6.65
N GLU A 298 -36.74 -24.71 7.17
CA GLU A 298 -37.03 -25.42 8.42
C GLU A 298 -36.65 -24.64 9.67
N VAL A 299 -35.81 -23.60 9.52
CA VAL A 299 -35.36 -22.75 10.63
C VAL A 299 -35.35 -21.30 10.21
N ILE A 300 -35.64 -20.40 11.13
CA ILE A 300 -35.57 -18.96 10.91
C ILE A 300 -34.46 -18.42 11.85
N LEU A 301 -33.49 -17.69 11.30
CA LEU A 301 -32.57 -16.96 12.14
C LEU A 301 -33.34 -15.96 13.01
N ALA A 302 -33.02 -15.91 14.31
CA ALA A 302 -33.77 -15.15 15.32
C ALA A 302 -33.99 -13.68 14.96
N ASP A 303 -33.14 -13.12 14.08
CA ASP A 303 -33.23 -11.76 13.58
C ASP A 303 -33.38 -11.72 12.05
N LYS A 304 -34.58 -11.98 11.53
CA LYS A 304 -34.88 -11.89 10.08
C LYS A 304 -35.08 -10.44 9.66
N VAL A 305 -34.25 -9.97 8.75
CA VAL A 305 -34.34 -8.62 8.15
C VAL A 305 -35.39 -8.58 7.04
N SER A 306 -36.27 -7.57 7.08
CA SER A 306 -37.32 -7.35 6.06
C SER A 306 -36.73 -6.87 4.72
N HIS A 307 -37.29 -7.34 3.62
CA HIS A 307 -37.37 -6.91 2.21
C HIS A 307 -36.40 -5.84 1.60
N ARG A 308 -35.32 -5.40 2.27
CA ARG A 308 -34.26 -4.57 1.70
C ARG A 308 -33.09 -5.45 1.31
N GLU A 309 -32.38 -5.10 0.23
CA GLU A 309 -31.08 -5.70 -0.09
C GLU A 309 -30.14 -5.50 1.10
N THR A 310 -29.77 -6.58 1.78
CA THR A 310 -28.89 -6.57 2.93
C THR A 310 -27.57 -7.25 2.59
N THR A 311 -26.49 -6.75 3.16
CA THR A 311 -25.15 -7.32 3.05
C THR A 311 -24.71 -7.82 4.41
N THR A 312 -24.08 -8.98 4.44
CA THR A 312 -23.46 -9.52 5.66
C THR A 312 -22.00 -9.14 5.69
N VAL A 313 -21.53 -8.52 6.78
CA VAL A 313 -20.14 -8.08 6.95
C VAL A 313 -19.57 -8.60 8.26
N GLU A 314 -18.27 -8.85 8.28
CA GLU A 314 -17.52 -9.14 9.48
C GLU A 314 -16.84 -7.86 9.98
N ALA A 315 -16.98 -7.56 11.25
CA ALA A 315 -16.36 -6.42 11.92
C ALA A 315 -15.49 -6.88 13.07
N LEU A 316 -14.21 -6.50 13.05
CA LEU A 316 -13.29 -6.78 14.16
C LEU A 316 -13.35 -5.64 15.18
N ILE A 317 -13.49 -6.01 16.46
CA ILE A 317 -13.45 -5.05 17.59
C ILE A 317 -12.00 -4.73 17.91
N THR A 318 -11.56 -3.56 17.50
CA THR A 318 -10.21 -3.02 17.77
C THR A 318 -10.19 -2.14 19.02
N PRO A 319 -9.02 -1.82 19.61
CA PRO A 319 -8.92 -1.02 20.83
C PRO A 319 -9.60 0.36 20.79
N GLY A 320 -9.77 0.98 19.61
CA GLY A 320 -10.47 2.25 19.42
C GLY A 320 -12.01 2.13 19.35
N CYS A 321 -12.56 0.93 19.24
CA CYS A 321 -13.99 0.73 19.03
C CYS A 321 -14.82 1.15 20.24
N ARG A 322 -15.83 2.00 20.05
CA ARG A 322 -16.72 2.51 21.11
C ARG A 322 -17.71 1.47 21.65
N MET A 323 -17.73 0.27 21.10
CA MET A 323 -18.59 -0.82 21.56
C MET A 323 -17.94 -1.67 22.66
N ILE A 324 -16.65 -1.50 22.94
CA ILE A 324 -15.92 -2.28 23.95
C ILE A 324 -16.54 -2.10 25.33
N GLY A 325 -16.64 -3.22 26.07
CA GLY A 325 -17.16 -3.23 27.44
C GLY A 325 -18.68 -3.12 27.55
N ARG A 326 -19.41 -3.02 26.41
CA ARG A 326 -20.87 -2.95 26.39
C ARG A 326 -21.49 -4.27 25.96
N ARG A 327 -22.68 -4.57 26.49
CA ARG A 327 -23.49 -5.71 26.01
C ARG A 327 -24.06 -5.38 24.64
N ILE A 328 -24.11 -6.36 23.75
CA ILE A 328 -24.67 -6.19 22.40
C ILE A 328 -26.11 -5.70 22.44
N SER A 329 -26.95 -6.25 23.35
CA SER A 329 -28.33 -5.80 23.56
C SER A 329 -28.42 -4.32 23.95
N ALA A 330 -27.50 -3.84 24.81
CA ALA A 330 -27.46 -2.44 25.26
C ALA A 330 -27.04 -1.45 24.16
N LEU A 331 -26.36 -1.91 23.11
CA LEU A 331 -25.97 -1.08 21.96
C LEU A 331 -27.14 -0.73 21.05
N ASN A 332 -28.26 -1.47 21.13
CA ASN A 332 -29.46 -1.24 20.32
C ASN A 332 -29.16 -1.06 18.82
N LEU A 333 -28.22 -1.85 18.27
CA LEU A 333 -27.71 -1.72 16.89
C LEU A 333 -28.83 -1.73 15.86
N ARG A 334 -29.83 -2.59 16.06
CA ARG A 334 -31.02 -2.66 15.21
C ARG A 334 -31.80 -1.35 15.19
N ARG A 335 -32.07 -0.78 16.36
CA ARG A 335 -32.96 0.38 16.52
C ARG A 335 -32.27 1.69 16.10
N ARG A 336 -30.94 1.78 16.35
CA ARG A 336 -30.15 2.98 16.04
C ARG A 336 -29.63 3.02 14.62
N PHE A 337 -29.22 1.87 14.09
CA PHE A 337 -28.49 1.79 12.82
C PHE A 337 -29.15 0.86 11.78
N GLY A 338 -30.23 0.14 12.13
CA GLY A 338 -30.80 -0.84 11.20
C GLY A 338 -29.88 -2.05 10.93
N VAL A 339 -28.87 -2.27 11.80
CA VAL A 339 -27.86 -3.33 11.64
C VAL A 339 -28.10 -4.41 12.68
N TYR A 340 -28.06 -5.67 12.25
CA TYR A 340 -28.36 -6.85 13.04
C TYR A 340 -27.08 -7.61 13.36
N PRO A 341 -26.75 -7.83 14.64
CA PRO A 341 -25.65 -8.70 15.03
C PRO A 341 -26.08 -10.16 14.89
N MET A 342 -25.58 -10.83 13.86
CA MET A 342 -25.92 -12.22 13.52
C MET A 342 -25.17 -13.22 14.40
N ALA A 343 -23.90 -12.93 14.69
CA ALA A 343 -23.03 -13.85 15.39
C ALA A 343 -21.82 -13.14 16.00
N VAL A 344 -21.24 -13.76 17.04
CA VAL A 344 -19.99 -13.30 17.67
C VAL A 344 -18.99 -14.45 17.73
N HIS A 345 -17.75 -14.14 17.37
CA HIS A 345 -16.63 -15.05 17.57
C HIS A 345 -15.62 -14.44 18.55
N ARG A 346 -15.22 -15.20 19.55
CA ARG A 346 -14.13 -14.88 20.49
C ARG A 346 -13.13 -16.02 20.54
N ARG A 347 -11.86 -15.67 20.39
CA ARG A 347 -10.77 -16.65 20.35
C ARG A 347 -10.67 -17.40 21.68
N ASN A 348 -10.60 -18.73 21.63
CA ASN A 348 -10.40 -19.64 22.79
C ASN A 348 -11.39 -19.53 23.96
N GLN A 349 -12.56 -18.90 23.80
CA GLN A 349 -13.57 -18.85 24.84
C GLN A 349 -14.88 -19.48 24.37
N ASN A 350 -15.48 -20.32 25.24
CA ASN A 350 -16.85 -20.78 25.08
C ASN A 350 -17.78 -19.68 25.56
N LEU A 351 -18.32 -18.89 24.66
CA LEU A 351 -19.39 -17.94 24.94
C LEU A 351 -20.70 -18.74 24.97
N GLY A 352 -21.08 -19.21 26.14
CA GLY A 352 -22.30 -20.02 26.37
C GLY A 352 -23.52 -19.17 26.67
N ARG A 353 -23.64 -17.96 26.13
CA ARG A 353 -24.73 -17.00 26.38
C ARG A 353 -25.40 -16.59 25.09
N GLU A 354 -26.63 -16.06 25.21
CA GLU A 354 -27.31 -15.35 24.10
C GLU A 354 -26.42 -14.30 23.49
N VAL A 355 -26.48 -14.13 22.16
CA VAL A 355 -25.66 -13.14 21.43
C VAL A 355 -25.81 -11.75 22.05
N GLY A 356 -27.05 -11.38 22.45
CA GLY A 356 -27.34 -10.09 23.07
C GLY A 356 -26.67 -9.84 24.42
N GLU A 357 -26.42 -10.88 25.22
CA GLU A 357 -25.84 -10.78 26.55
C GLU A 357 -24.30 -10.76 26.56
N ILE A 358 -23.69 -10.91 25.38
CA ILE A 358 -22.23 -10.91 25.26
C ILE A 358 -21.70 -9.47 25.44
N VAL A 359 -20.77 -9.30 26.37
CA VAL A 359 -20.00 -8.06 26.54
C VAL A 359 -18.84 -8.10 25.56
N LEU A 360 -18.77 -7.12 24.66
CA LEU A 360 -17.75 -7.04 23.61
C LEU A 360 -16.37 -6.72 24.19
N GLN A 361 -15.38 -7.42 23.68
CA GLN A 361 -13.97 -7.24 24.06
C GLN A 361 -13.12 -7.01 22.80
N VAL A 362 -11.93 -6.44 22.99
CA VAL A 362 -10.93 -6.32 21.92
C VAL A 362 -10.58 -7.70 21.37
N GLY A 363 -10.61 -7.85 20.05
CA GLY A 363 -10.34 -9.12 19.37
C GLY A 363 -11.60 -9.95 19.09
N ASP A 364 -12.80 -9.51 19.51
CA ASP A 364 -14.05 -10.13 19.08
C ASP A 364 -14.30 -9.83 17.60
N THR A 365 -14.83 -10.81 16.89
CA THR A 365 -15.34 -10.63 15.52
C THR A 365 -16.86 -10.71 15.54
N LEU A 366 -17.50 -9.65 15.10
CA LEU A 366 -18.95 -9.57 14.93
C LEU A 366 -19.33 -9.88 13.48
N LEU A 367 -20.34 -10.72 13.30
CA LEU A 367 -21.02 -10.86 12.02
C LEU A 367 -22.26 -9.96 12.06
N LEU A 368 -22.29 -8.98 11.18
CA LEU A 368 -23.34 -7.96 11.11
C LEU A 368 -24.08 -8.10 9.78
N GLU A 369 -25.40 -7.91 9.80
CA GLU A 369 -26.24 -7.84 8.60
C GLU A 369 -27.03 -6.53 8.60
N GLY A 370 -27.04 -5.85 7.45
CA GLY A 370 -27.76 -4.59 7.28
C GLY A 370 -27.64 -4.04 5.86
N ALA A 371 -28.34 -2.94 5.58
CA ALA A 371 -28.12 -2.23 4.33
C ALA A 371 -26.69 -1.66 4.29
N PRO A 372 -26.01 -1.66 3.13
CA PRO A 372 -24.61 -1.19 3.04
C PRO A 372 -24.38 0.20 3.65
N LYS A 373 -25.33 1.11 3.45
CA LYS A 373 -25.29 2.47 4.00
C LYS A 373 -25.39 2.50 5.52
N ASP A 374 -26.24 1.64 6.08
CA ASP A 374 -26.46 1.56 7.53
C ASP A 374 -25.25 0.96 8.25
N ILE A 375 -24.62 -0.04 7.63
CA ILE A 375 -23.36 -0.63 8.12
C ILE A 375 -22.23 0.39 8.08
N GLN A 376 -22.15 1.20 7.02
CA GLN A 376 -21.13 2.24 6.91
C GLN A 376 -21.30 3.34 7.97
N THR A 377 -22.55 3.73 8.26
CA THR A 377 -22.86 4.67 9.34
C THR A 377 -22.45 4.11 10.69
N LEU A 378 -22.79 2.84 10.96
CA LEU A 378 -22.37 2.14 12.18
C LEU A 378 -20.84 2.11 12.31
N ALA A 379 -20.14 1.79 11.22
CA ALA A 379 -18.67 1.73 11.21
C ALA A 379 -18.03 3.07 11.59
N THR A 380 -18.54 4.14 11.00
CA THR A 380 -18.01 5.50 11.25
C THR A 380 -18.29 5.94 12.69
N GLU A 381 -19.51 5.74 13.21
CA GLU A 381 -19.86 6.16 14.55
C GLU A 381 -19.22 5.33 15.66
N MET A 382 -19.02 4.04 15.42
CA MET A 382 -18.46 3.11 16.41
C MET A 382 -16.96 2.87 16.24
N GLU A 383 -16.32 3.55 15.27
CA GLU A 383 -14.90 3.43 14.96
C GLU A 383 -14.50 1.96 14.68
N LEU A 384 -15.34 1.27 13.88
CA LEU A 384 -15.03 -0.07 13.42
C LEU A 384 -14.00 0.02 12.30
N ILE A 385 -12.87 -0.62 12.50
CA ILE A 385 -11.81 -0.77 11.51
C ILE A 385 -11.96 -2.18 10.92
N ASP A 386 -11.73 -2.30 9.61
CA ASP A 386 -11.77 -3.57 8.90
C ASP A 386 -13.18 -4.18 8.74
N LEU A 387 -14.09 -3.37 8.23
CA LEU A 387 -15.27 -3.90 7.59
C LEU A 387 -14.82 -4.57 6.29
N ALA A 388 -14.86 -5.88 6.25
CA ALA A 388 -14.72 -6.61 4.99
C ALA A 388 -15.99 -6.41 4.15
N MET A 389 -16.21 -5.16 3.72
CA MET A 389 -17.12 -4.86 2.64
C MET A 389 -16.43 -5.23 1.34
N PRO A 390 -17.05 -6.00 0.48
CA PRO A 390 -16.69 -5.98 -0.91
C PRO A 390 -17.22 -4.67 -1.52
N GLU A 391 -16.47 -3.57 -1.38
CA GLU A 391 -16.55 -2.45 -2.33
C GLU A 391 -15.95 -2.87 -3.68
N ALA A 392 -16.12 -4.10 -4.06
CA ALA A 392 -15.75 -4.59 -5.38
C ALA A 392 -16.81 -4.14 -6.37
N ARG A 393 -16.73 -2.88 -6.81
CA ARG A 393 -17.36 -2.50 -8.09
C ARG A 393 -16.88 -3.51 -9.14
N PRO A 394 -17.75 -4.13 -9.92
CA PRO A 394 -17.38 -5.17 -10.88
C PRO A 394 -16.30 -4.63 -11.83
N PHE A 395 -15.20 -5.37 -12.00
CA PHE A 395 -14.12 -4.97 -12.90
C PHE A 395 -14.64 -4.78 -14.32
N ARG A 396 -14.22 -3.70 -14.98
CA ARG A 396 -14.54 -3.41 -16.40
C ARG A 396 -13.63 -4.23 -17.33
N ARG A 397 -13.62 -5.55 -17.20
CA ARG A 397 -12.68 -6.47 -17.87
C ARG A 397 -12.64 -6.34 -19.39
N ALA A 398 -13.77 -6.03 -20.03
CA ALA A 398 -13.84 -5.83 -21.48
C ALA A 398 -12.95 -4.69 -21.97
N PHE A 399 -12.64 -3.72 -21.12
CA PHE A 399 -11.80 -2.56 -21.46
C PHE A 399 -10.31 -2.74 -21.12
N ALA A 400 -9.93 -3.83 -20.48
CA ALA A 400 -8.54 -4.10 -20.11
C ALA A 400 -7.57 -4.05 -21.31
N PRO A 401 -7.89 -4.59 -22.50
CA PRO A 401 -7.00 -4.47 -23.68
C PRO A 401 -6.75 -3.03 -24.09
N ILE A 402 -7.77 -2.15 -24.00
CA ILE A 402 -7.62 -0.72 -24.38
C ILE A 402 -6.62 -0.04 -23.44
N VAL A 403 -6.73 -0.27 -22.14
CA VAL A 403 -5.81 0.32 -21.16
C VAL A 403 -4.39 -0.18 -21.35
N ILE A 404 -4.22 -1.50 -21.57
CA ILE A 404 -2.91 -2.11 -21.81
C ILE A 404 -2.28 -1.54 -23.09
N LEU A 405 -3.04 -1.45 -24.19
CA LEU A 405 -2.56 -0.90 -25.44
C LEU A 405 -2.26 0.59 -25.33
N SER A 406 -3.06 1.36 -24.59
CA SER A 406 -2.81 2.77 -24.33
C SER A 406 -1.50 2.98 -23.55
N LEU A 407 -1.29 2.22 -22.46
CA LEU A 407 -0.05 2.29 -21.68
C LEU A 407 1.16 1.83 -22.52
N ALA A 408 1.03 0.72 -23.24
CA ALA A 408 2.08 0.23 -24.14
C ALA A 408 2.41 1.25 -25.24
N GLY A 409 1.38 1.90 -25.80
CA GLY A 409 1.56 2.97 -26.79
C GLY A 409 2.33 4.16 -26.23
N VAL A 410 1.99 4.63 -25.02
CA VAL A 410 2.74 5.71 -24.34
C VAL A 410 4.21 5.32 -24.16
N VAL A 411 4.48 4.10 -23.68
CA VAL A 411 5.84 3.60 -23.46
C VAL A 411 6.62 3.48 -24.76
N ILE A 412 6.05 2.80 -25.76
CA ILE A 412 6.74 2.52 -27.05
C ILE A 412 7.00 3.82 -27.81
N LEU A 413 6.00 4.70 -27.93
CA LEU A 413 6.17 5.97 -28.66
C LEU A 413 7.15 6.91 -27.97
N SER A 414 7.16 6.92 -26.63
CA SER A 414 8.16 7.68 -25.86
C SER A 414 9.57 7.11 -26.05
N ALA A 415 9.71 5.78 -26.05
CA ALA A 415 10.99 5.10 -26.27
C ALA A 415 11.56 5.33 -27.68
N LEU A 416 10.68 5.43 -28.69
CA LEU A 416 11.03 5.76 -30.05
C LEU A 416 11.31 7.26 -30.29
N GLY A 417 11.15 8.09 -29.26
CA GLY A 417 11.36 9.53 -29.33
C GLY A 417 10.31 10.29 -30.16
N VAL A 418 9.14 9.69 -30.40
CA VAL A 418 8.07 10.31 -31.22
C VAL A 418 7.55 11.59 -30.56
N ALA A 419 7.36 11.56 -29.22
CA ALA A 419 6.98 12.73 -28.45
C ALA A 419 7.42 12.58 -26.98
N PRO A 420 7.48 13.70 -26.21
CA PRO A 420 7.76 13.66 -24.78
C PRO A 420 6.71 12.83 -24.03
N ILE A 421 7.16 12.10 -23.02
CA ILE A 421 6.30 11.18 -22.24
C ILE A 421 5.10 11.88 -21.59
N PHE A 422 5.25 13.15 -21.23
CA PHE A 422 4.15 13.97 -20.70
C PHE A 422 3.01 14.10 -21.74
N ALA A 423 3.33 14.45 -22.99
CA ALA A 423 2.33 14.60 -24.03
C ALA A 423 1.64 13.27 -24.35
N LEU A 424 2.42 12.20 -24.45
CA LEU A 424 1.89 10.85 -24.69
C LEU A 424 1.03 10.36 -23.51
N GLY A 425 1.43 10.67 -22.28
CA GLY A 425 0.67 10.37 -21.08
C GLY A 425 -0.71 11.04 -21.09
N LEU A 426 -0.79 12.33 -21.48
CA LEU A 426 -2.07 13.05 -21.63
C LEU A 426 -2.96 12.41 -22.70
N VAL A 427 -2.38 12.00 -23.85
CA VAL A 427 -3.13 11.28 -24.89
C VAL A 427 -3.65 9.95 -24.33
N GLY A 428 -2.82 9.20 -23.61
CA GLY A 428 -3.24 7.95 -22.95
C GLY A 428 -4.39 8.17 -21.96
N VAL A 429 -4.30 9.20 -21.13
CA VAL A 429 -5.38 9.60 -20.20
C VAL A 429 -6.67 9.94 -20.96
N ALA A 430 -6.57 10.72 -22.03
CA ALA A 430 -7.73 11.05 -22.87
C ALA A 430 -8.38 9.77 -23.43
N ILE A 431 -7.59 8.82 -23.95
CA ILE A 431 -8.10 7.56 -24.49
C ILE A 431 -8.87 6.80 -23.41
N VAL A 432 -8.31 6.58 -22.21
CA VAL A 432 -8.97 5.77 -21.17
C VAL A 432 -10.21 6.43 -20.59
N LEU A 433 -10.29 7.77 -20.58
CA LEU A 433 -11.46 8.52 -20.16
C LEU A 433 -12.57 8.49 -21.22
N PHE A 434 -12.26 8.80 -22.48
CA PHE A 434 -13.24 8.80 -23.58
C PHE A 434 -13.81 7.41 -23.86
N THR A 435 -13.01 6.37 -23.74
CA THR A 435 -13.45 4.97 -23.86
C THR A 435 -14.15 4.45 -22.62
N LYS A 436 -14.27 5.26 -21.53
CA LYS A 436 -14.90 4.88 -20.26
C LYS A 436 -14.26 3.64 -19.60
N CYS A 437 -12.98 3.45 -19.79
CA CYS A 437 -12.21 2.44 -19.05
C CYS A 437 -12.22 2.72 -17.55
N ILE A 438 -12.20 4.00 -17.21
CA ILE A 438 -12.32 4.55 -15.85
C ILE A 438 -13.23 5.79 -15.91
N ASP A 439 -14.03 6.02 -14.86
CA ASP A 439 -14.85 7.23 -14.77
C ASP A 439 -13.98 8.42 -14.30
N ALA A 440 -14.42 9.65 -14.60
CA ALA A 440 -13.66 10.85 -14.25
C ALA A 440 -13.37 10.94 -12.75
N ASP A 441 -14.38 10.70 -11.91
CA ASP A 441 -14.23 10.74 -10.45
C ASP A 441 -13.23 9.68 -9.96
N GLU A 442 -13.26 8.46 -10.52
CA GLU A 442 -12.31 7.40 -10.19
C GLU A 442 -10.89 7.74 -10.67
N ALA A 443 -10.78 8.37 -11.85
CA ALA A 443 -9.51 8.80 -12.41
C ALA A 443 -8.84 9.86 -11.53
N PHE A 444 -9.56 10.90 -11.15
CA PHE A 444 -9.04 11.93 -10.27
C PHE A 444 -8.78 11.42 -8.84
N ALA A 445 -9.61 10.50 -8.34
CA ALA A 445 -9.38 9.84 -7.05
C ALA A 445 -8.11 8.96 -7.05
N SER A 446 -7.67 8.46 -8.22
CA SER A 446 -6.42 7.70 -8.32
C SER A 446 -5.16 8.57 -8.24
N VAL A 447 -5.30 9.90 -8.40
CA VAL A 447 -4.17 10.83 -8.30
C VAL A 447 -3.89 11.15 -6.84
N ASP A 448 -2.67 10.86 -6.38
CA ASP A 448 -2.23 11.25 -5.04
C ASP A 448 -1.90 12.75 -5.01
N GLY A 449 -2.92 13.56 -4.67
CA GLY A 449 -2.78 15.00 -4.56
C GLY A 449 -1.78 15.45 -3.49
N ARG A 450 -1.60 14.67 -2.41
CA ARG A 450 -0.62 14.98 -1.35
C ARG A 450 0.81 14.83 -1.88
N LEU A 451 1.05 13.76 -2.65
CA LEU A 451 2.33 13.57 -3.31
C LEU A 451 2.63 14.69 -4.31
N LEU A 452 1.65 15.11 -5.12
CA LEU A 452 1.85 16.23 -6.05
C LEU A 452 2.15 17.55 -5.32
N ALA A 453 1.43 17.84 -4.23
CA ALA A 453 1.69 19.03 -3.40
C ALA A 453 3.10 18.99 -2.79
N LEU A 454 3.54 17.83 -2.30
CA LEU A 454 4.92 17.62 -1.84
C LEU A 454 5.92 17.90 -2.97
N ILE A 455 5.70 17.33 -4.16
CA ILE A 455 6.62 17.46 -5.30
C ILE A 455 6.74 18.94 -5.73
N PHE A 456 5.62 19.65 -5.94
CA PHE A 456 5.66 21.06 -6.31
C PHE A 456 6.37 21.91 -5.25
N SER A 457 6.07 21.67 -3.97
CA SER A 457 6.72 22.39 -2.88
C SER A 457 8.23 22.13 -2.83
N MET A 458 8.63 20.88 -2.98
CA MET A 458 10.05 20.50 -2.96
C MET A 458 10.80 21.06 -4.17
N LEU A 459 10.20 21.08 -5.37
CA LEU A 459 10.78 21.76 -6.54
C LEU A 459 11.00 23.26 -6.28
N GLY A 460 10.04 23.93 -5.61
CA GLY A 460 10.21 25.32 -5.20
C GLY A 460 11.37 25.51 -4.22
N ILE A 461 11.49 24.62 -3.23
CA ILE A 461 12.59 24.62 -2.28
C ILE A 461 13.94 24.36 -2.98
N GLY A 462 13.98 23.41 -3.92
CA GLY A 462 15.18 23.17 -4.73
C GLY A 462 15.63 24.40 -5.52
N ALA A 463 14.67 25.10 -6.14
CA ALA A 463 14.91 26.35 -6.86
C ALA A 463 15.44 27.46 -5.91
N ALA A 464 14.88 27.58 -4.69
CA ALA A 464 15.34 28.51 -3.68
C ALA A 464 16.78 28.23 -3.22
N LEU A 465 17.12 26.95 -2.97
CA LEU A 465 18.48 26.52 -2.60
C LEU A 465 19.50 26.89 -3.69
N GLN A 466 19.11 26.73 -4.95
CA GLN A 466 19.97 27.08 -6.07
C GLN A 466 20.18 28.58 -6.18
N GLN A 467 19.10 29.37 -6.18
CA GLN A 467 19.16 30.82 -6.33
C GLN A 467 19.82 31.54 -5.16
N SER A 468 19.64 31.03 -3.94
CA SER A 468 20.27 31.58 -2.74
C SER A 468 21.78 31.30 -2.67
N GLY A 469 22.34 30.43 -3.53
CA GLY A 469 23.71 29.96 -3.46
C GLY A 469 23.97 28.91 -2.38
N ALA A 470 22.94 28.41 -1.70
CA ALA A 470 23.06 27.39 -0.67
C ALA A 470 23.68 26.08 -1.20
N VAL A 471 23.31 25.68 -2.42
CA VAL A 471 23.88 24.50 -3.12
C VAL A 471 25.39 24.67 -3.31
N ALA A 472 25.84 25.86 -3.73
CA ALA A 472 27.24 26.16 -3.92
C ALA A 472 28.04 26.13 -2.60
N LEU A 473 27.45 26.62 -1.50
CA LEU A 473 28.08 26.53 -0.16
C LEU A 473 28.31 25.08 0.26
N ILE A 474 27.29 24.20 0.09
CA ILE A 474 27.42 22.77 0.41
C ILE A 474 28.50 22.14 -0.47
N ALA A 475 28.45 22.38 -1.79
CA ALA A 475 29.39 21.81 -2.73
C ALA A 475 30.84 22.28 -2.43
N ASN A 476 31.06 23.57 -2.13
CA ASN A 476 32.35 24.11 -1.73
C ASN A 476 32.88 23.48 -0.44
N ALA A 477 32.03 23.13 0.50
CA ALA A 477 32.43 22.49 1.75
C ALA A 477 32.79 21.00 1.57
N VAL A 478 32.09 20.30 0.66
CA VAL A 478 32.25 18.86 0.45
C VAL A 478 33.31 18.53 -0.62
N ALA A 479 33.40 19.32 -1.70
CA ALA A 479 34.31 19.06 -2.81
C ALA A 479 35.79 18.83 -2.38
N PRO A 480 36.37 19.60 -1.44
CA PRO A 480 37.75 19.36 -1.00
C PRO A 480 37.96 17.97 -0.40
N MET A 481 36.95 17.38 0.24
CA MET A 481 37.02 16.04 0.83
C MET A 481 37.00 14.93 -0.22
N LEU A 482 36.40 15.20 -1.38
CA LEU A 482 36.26 14.24 -2.46
C LEU A 482 37.28 14.46 -3.58
N HIS A 483 37.97 15.60 -3.58
CA HIS A 483 38.96 15.93 -4.61
C HIS A 483 40.13 14.93 -4.60
N GLY A 484 40.45 14.39 -5.78
CA GLY A 484 41.53 13.40 -5.91
C GLY A 484 41.11 11.95 -5.60
N LEU A 485 39.89 11.71 -5.13
CA LEU A 485 39.39 10.35 -5.00
C LEU A 485 39.04 9.75 -6.35
N PRO A 486 39.23 8.44 -6.55
CA PRO A 486 38.69 7.75 -7.72
C PRO A 486 37.16 7.96 -7.86
N PRO A 487 36.65 8.05 -9.08
CA PRO A 487 35.22 8.32 -9.34
C PRO A 487 34.26 7.38 -8.60
N PHE A 488 34.63 6.12 -8.46
CA PHE A 488 33.86 5.15 -7.66
C PHE A 488 33.53 5.66 -6.26
N PHE A 489 34.52 6.24 -5.54
CA PHE A 489 34.30 6.70 -4.17
C PHE A 489 33.46 7.98 -4.12
N VAL A 490 33.58 8.85 -5.13
CA VAL A 490 32.73 10.05 -5.23
C VAL A 490 31.26 9.64 -5.42
N ILE A 491 31.00 8.73 -6.36
CA ILE A 491 29.66 8.20 -6.65
C ILE A 491 29.11 7.48 -5.41
N TRP A 492 29.93 6.64 -4.78
CA TRP A 492 29.54 5.90 -3.58
C TRP A 492 29.21 6.81 -2.39
N ALA A 493 29.97 7.91 -2.20
CA ALA A 493 29.70 8.88 -1.15
C ALA A 493 28.33 9.56 -1.34
N ILE A 494 28.00 9.96 -2.58
CA ILE A 494 26.70 10.54 -2.92
C ILE A 494 25.58 9.50 -2.76
N TYR A 495 25.82 8.27 -3.22
CA TYR A 495 24.87 7.17 -3.03
C TYR A 495 24.61 6.93 -1.54
N LEU A 496 25.65 6.80 -0.72
CA LEU A 496 25.54 6.53 0.71
C LEU A 496 24.79 7.65 1.44
N LEU A 497 25.14 8.91 1.17
CA LEU A 497 24.44 10.06 1.72
C LEU A 497 22.94 10.01 1.37
N THR A 498 22.64 9.82 0.10
CA THR A 498 21.25 9.76 -0.39
C THR A 498 20.51 8.59 0.22
N SER A 499 21.14 7.41 0.28
CA SER A 499 20.55 6.19 0.85
C SER A 499 20.25 6.32 2.35
N VAL A 500 21.13 6.95 3.12
CA VAL A 500 20.88 7.20 4.55
C VAL A 500 19.72 8.19 4.73
N LEU A 501 19.71 9.26 3.96
CA LEU A 501 18.64 10.27 4.04
C LEU A 501 17.27 9.71 3.64
N THR A 502 17.22 8.86 2.62
CA THR A 502 15.94 8.29 2.12
C THR A 502 15.35 7.26 3.08
N GLU A 503 16.12 6.67 3.98
CA GLU A 503 15.58 5.82 5.04
C GLU A 503 14.97 6.61 6.21
N LEU A 504 15.29 7.91 6.32
CA LEU A 504 14.81 8.79 7.38
C LEU A 504 13.68 9.71 6.91
N VAL A 505 13.65 10.03 5.62
CA VAL A 505 12.72 11.00 5.01
C VAL A 505 12.19 10.43 3.68
N SER A 506 11.09 10.97 3.17
CA SER A 506 10.52 10.49 1.90
C SER A 506 11.50 10.58 0.73
N ASN A 507 11.53 9.55 -0.11
CA ASN A 507 12.41 9.43 -1.29
C ASN A 507 12.34 10.68 -2.19
N ASN A 508 11.14 11.21 -2.39
CA ASN A 508 10.91 12.38 -3.24
C ASN A 508 11.54 13.65 -2.66
N ALA A 509 11.45 13.85 -1.34
CA ALA A 509 12.08 15.00 -0.69
C ALA A 509 13.61 14.95 -0.80
N VAL A 510 14.19 13.78 -0.54
CA VAL A 510 15.64 13.56 -0.65
C VAL A 510 16.12 13.76 -2.08
N ALA A 511 15.42 13.20 -3.07
CA ALA A 511 15.75 13.32 -4.49
C ALA A 511 15.88 14.78 -4.92
N VAL A 512 14.92 15.64 -4.53
CA VAL A 512 14.93 17.06 -4.94
C VAL A 512 16.05 17.85 -4.27
N VAL A 513 16.35 17.58 -3.00
CA VAL A 513 17.39 18.31 -2.27
C VAL A 513 18.79 17.87 -2.70
N VAL A 514 19.01 16.56 -2.89
CA VAL A 514 20.35 16.04 -3.17
C VAL A 514 20.73 16.20 -4.64
N THR A 515 19.78 16.16 -5.58
CA THR A 515 20.08 16.29 -7.03
C THR A 515 20.82 17.57 -7.38
N PRO A 516 20.39 18.79 -6.98
CA PRO A 516 21.15 20.02 -7.26
C PRO A 516 22.55 20.01 -6.64
N ILE A 517 22.68 19.42 -5.45
CA ILE A 517 23.97 19.30 -4.75
C ILE A 517 24.90 18.40 -5.55
N ALA A 518 24.41 17.25 -6.04
CA ALA A 518 25.17 16.33 -6.87
C ALA A 518 25.62 16.99 -8.19
N ILE A 519 24.77 17.80 -8.81
CA ILE A 519 25.10 18.55 -10.03
C ILE A 519 26.21 19.58 -9.76
N ALA A 520 26.08 20.38 -8.70
CA ALA A 520 27.06 21.38 -8.33
C ALA A 520 28.41 20.75 -7.95
N LEU A 521 28.36 19.60 -7.27
CA LEU A 521 29.55 18.85 -6.87
C LEU A 521 30.29 18.30 -8.09
N GLY A 522 29.56 17.74 -9.08
CA GLY A 522 30.14 17.30 -10.36
C GLY A 522 30.88 18.43 -11.07
N ALA A 523 30.24 19.59 -11.18
CA ALA A 523 30.83 20.77 -11.81
C ALA A 523 32.13 21.23 -11.09
N GLN A 524 32.17 21.17 -9.74
CA GLN A 524 33.37 21.55 -8.98
C GLN A 524 34.50 20.54 -9.06
N LEU A 525 34.18 19.25 -9.16
CA LEU A 525 35.14 18.18 -9.31
C LEU A 525 35.64 18.01 -10.74
N GLY A 526 35.07 18.76 -11.69
CA GLY A 526 35.38 18.64 -13.12
C GLY A 526 34.87 17.34 -13.75
N MET A 527 33.82 16.75 -13.16
CA MET A 527 33.17 15.52 -13.62
C MET A 527 31.83 15.85 -14.29
N ASP A 528 31.41 15.00 -15.25
CA ASP A 528 30.05 15.10 -15.76
C ASP A 528 29.05 14.86 -14.58
N PRO A 529 28.12 15.79 -14.33
CA PRO A 529 27.14 15.64 -13.25
C PRO A 529 26.14 14.50 -13.48
N ARG A 530 25.95 14.03 -14.73
CA ARG A 530 24.96 13.01 -15.08
C ARG A 530 25.13 11.70 -14.30
N PRO A 531 26.33 11.10 -14.18
CA PRO A 531 26.60 9.93 -13.34
C PRO A 531 26.22 10.13 -11.87
N LEU A 532 26.49 11.32 -11.33
CA LEU A 532 26.18 11.64 -9.93
C LEU A 532 24.67 11.76 -9.70
N VAL A 533 23.94 12.32 -10.67
CA VAL A 533 22.48 12.39 -10.66
C VAL A 533 21.85 10.98 -10.74
N ILE A 534 22.44 10.08 -11.54
CA ILE A 534 22.01 8.68 -11.61
C ILE A 534 22.24 7.98 -10.28
N ALA A 535 23.36 8.24 -9.60
CA ALA A 535 23.59 7.71 -8.26
C ALA A 535 22.52 8.17 -7.27
N VAL A 536 22.10 9.44 -7.32
CA VAL A 536 20.98 9.95 -6.52
C VAL A 536 19.67 9.25 -6.88
N MET A 537 19.39 9.09 -8.18
CA MET A 537 18.16 8.43 -8.67
C MET A 537 18.03 6.99 -8.14
N VAL A 538 19.12 6.23 -8.20
CA VAL A 538 19.15 4.85 -7.70
C VAL A 538 19.07 4.82 -6.17
N ALA A 539 19.88 5.62 -5.49
CA ALA A 539 19.96 5.64 -4.03
C ALA A 539 18.65 6.09 -3.38
N ALA A 540 18.01 7.12 -3.92
CA ALA A 540 16.72 7.61 -3.43
C ALA A 540 15.58 6.60 -3.64
N SER A 541 15.69 5.72 -4.63
CA SER A 541 14.73 4.65 -4.87
C SER A 541 15.05 3.37 -4.11
N ALA A 542 16.32 3.11 -3.78
CA ALA A 542 16.80 1.93 -3.08
C ALA A 542 16.60 2.04 -1.56
N SER A 543 15.35 2.08 -1.10
CA SER A 543 14.99 2.19 0.31
C SER A 543 14.51 0.83 0.81
N PHE A 544 15.44 0.02 1.33
CA PHE A 544 15.19 -1.34 1.78
C PHE A 544 15.28 -1.51 3.30
N ALA A 545 15.97 -0.61 4.01
CA ALA A 545 16.33 -0.85 5.41
C ALA A 545 15.21 -0.59 6.40
N THR A 546 14.17 0.20 6.03
CA THR A 546 13.08 0.54 6.94
C THR A 546 11.70 0.29 6.33
N PRO A 547 10.68 -0.01 7.15
CA PRO A 547 9.31 -0.13 6.67
C PRO A 547 8.70 1.22 6.26
N ILE A 548 9.22 2.34 6.77
CA ILE A 548 8.69 3.69 6.50
C ILE A 548 9.38 4.37 5.31
N GLY A 549 10.58 3.94 4.94
CA GLY A 549 11.36 4.55 3.85
C GLY A 549 10.69 4.41 2.48
N TYR A 550 9.85 3.39 2.26
CA TYR A 550 9.12 3.20 1.01
C TYR A 550 7.69 2.74 1.25
N GLN A 551 6.72 3.30 0.50
CA GLN A 551 5.29 2.97 0.65
C GLN A 551 5.00 1.46 0.51
N THR A 552 5.69 0.76 -0.39
CA THR A 552 5.50 -0.68 -0.57
C THR A 552 5.97 -1.49 0.64
N ASN A 553 7.01 -1.03 1.35
CA ASN A 553 7.46 -1.64 2.59
C ASN A 553 6.41 -1.48 3.69
N THR A 554 5.81 -0.29 3.81
CA THR A 554 4.71 -0.02 4.75
C THR A 554 3.50 -0.93 4.48
N LEU A 555 3.14 -1.13 3.20
CA LEU A 555 2.02 -1.98 2.80
C LEU A 555 2.20 -3.45 3.18
N VAL A 556 3.41 -3.98 3.10
CA VAL A 556 3.69 -5.38 3.45
C VAL A 556 4.01 -5.58 4.93
N TYR A 557 4.25 -4.50 5.69
CA TYR A 557 4.66 -4.53 7.09
C TYR A 557 3.66 -5.27 7.98
N SER A 558 2.43 -4.81 8.00
CA SER A 558 1.36 -5.41 8.81
C SER A 558 0.89 -6.77 8.28
N PRO A 559 0.60 -6.95 6.96
CA PRO A 559 0.21 -8.25 6.42
C PRO A 559 1.28 -9.33 6.57
N GLY A 560 2.56 -8.97 6.63
CA GLY A 560 3.68 -9.88 6.84
C GLY A 560 3.98 -10.18 8.32
N GLY A 561 3.36 -9.44 9.25
CA GLY A 561 3.62 -9.57 10.69
C GLY A 561 5.06 -9.22 11.06
N TYR A 562 5.70 -8.33 10.30
CA TYR A 562 7.09 -7.96 10.49
C TYR A 562 7.30 -7.05 11.70
N ALA A 563 8.49 -7.09 12.27
CA ALA A 563 9.01 -6.05 13.14
C ALA A 563 9.92 -5.10 12.34
N PHE A 564 10.10 -3.90 12.83
CA PHE A 564 11.00 -2.92 12.21
C PHE A 564 12.40 -3.49 11.93
N THR A 565 12.93 -4.23 12.89
CA THR A 565 14.26 -4.86 12.81
C THR A 565 14.38 -5.93 11.72
N ASP A 566 13.28 -6.49 11.24
CA ASP A 566 13.31 -7.51 10.19
C ASP A 566 13.67 -6.87 8.84
N PHE A 567 13.20 -5.64 8.59
CA PHE A 567 13.64 -4.84 7.43
C PHE A 567 15.11 -4.48 7.53
N MET A 568 15.57 -4.05 8.71
CA MET A 568 17.00 -3.71 8.90
C MET A 568 17.92 -4.89 8.63
N LYS A 569 17.57 -6.09 9.09
CA LYS A 569 18.41 -7.29 8.93
C LYS A 569 18.66 -7.67 7.47
N ILE A 570 17.64 -7.55 6.62
CA ILE A 570 17.75 -7.91 5.21
C ILE A 570 18.07 -6.69 4.34
N GLY A 571 17.56 -5.50 4.71
CA GLY A 571 17.65 -4.29 3.91
C GLY A 571 18.98 -3.55 4.03
N ILE A 572 19.59 -3.43 5.24
CA ILE A 572 20.87 -2.72 5.39
C ILE A 572 21.97 -3.36 4.55
N PRO A 573 22.20 -4.69 4.63
CA PRO A 573 23.21 -5.32 3.77
C PRO A 573 22.89 -5.18 2.28
N LEU A 574 21.59 -5.22 1.92
CA LEU A 574 21.17 -5.02 0.53
C LEU A 574 21.45 -3.60 0.05
N ASN A 575 21.12 -2.55 0.84
CA ASN A 575 21.42 -1.16 0.51
C ASN A 575 22.92 -0.93 0.27
N ILE A 576 23.75 -1.47 1.16
CA ILE A 576 25.22 -1.31 1.04
C ILE A 576 25.72 -2.01 -0.24
N THR A 577 25.30 -3.25 -0.48
CA THR A 577 25.79 -4.02 -1.61
C THR A 577 25.26 -3.52 -2.96
N VAL A 578 24.01 -3.06 -3.01
CA VAL A 578 23.44 -2.37 -4.19
C VAL A 578 24.19 -1.06 -4.45
N GLY A 579 24.53 -0.30 -3.40
CA GLY A 579 25.32 0.93 -3.52
C GLY A 579 26.71 0.70 -4.08
N ILE A 580 27.42 -0.30 -3.58
CA ILE A 580 28.74 -0.69 -4.09
C ILE A 580 28.62 -1.10 -5.57
N LEU A 581 27.65 -1.95 -5.89
CA LEU A 581 27.43 -2.42 -7.26
C LEU A 581 27.04 -1.28 -8.22
N ALA A 582 26.13 -0.40 -7.80
CA ALA A 582 25.73 0.77 -8.58
C ALA A 582 26.91 1.70 -8.83
N SER A 583 27.71 2.00 -7.78
CA SER A 583 28.89 2.86 -7.90
C SER A 583 29.98 2.28 -8.81
N ALA A 584 30.07 0.95 -8.90
CA ALA A 584 30.97 0.27 -9.83
C ALA A 584 30.42 0.23 -11.27
N LEU A 585 29.10 0.15 -11.45
CA LEU A 585 28.47 0.06 -12.76
C LEU A 585 28.31 1.42 -13.44
N ILE A 586 27.99 2.48 -12.69
CA ILE A 586 27.76 3.83 -13.24
C ILE A 586 28.92 4.26 -14.16
N PRO A 587 30.19 4.17 -13.79
CA PRO A 587 31.30 4.56 -14.65
C PRO A 587 31.48 3.69 -15.90
N LEU A 588 30.83 2.53 -15.99
CA LEU A 588 30.88 1.66 -17.16
C LEU A 588 29.83 2.04 -18.22
N PHE A 589 28.78 2.72 -17.82
CA PHE A 589 27.67 3.10 -18.72
C PHE A 589 27.68 4.58 -19.08
N TRP A 590 28.26 5.44 -18.25
CA TRP A 590 28.32 6.89 -18.46
C TRP A 590 29.75 7.41 -18.31
N GLU A 591 30.13 8.30 -19.22
CA GLU A 591 31.40 9.02 -19.13
C GLU A 591 31.42 9.93 -17.87
N LEU A 592 32.60 10.11 -17.28
CA LEU A 592 32.78 10.81 -16.00
C LEU A 592 33.37 12.19 -16.20
#